data_e05c7ab884cdd059ac03f6fdd10fc79f
#
_entry.id   e05c7ab884cdd059ac03f6fdd10fc79f
#
_cell.length_a   1.000
_cell.length_b   1.000
_cell.length_c   1.000
_cell.angle_alpha   90.00
_cell.angle_beta   90.00
_cell.angle_gamma   90.00
#
_symmetry.space_group_name_H-M   'P 1'
#
loop_
_entity.id
_entity.type
_entity.pdbx_description
1 polymer ?
#
loop_
_entity_poly.entity_id
_entity_poly.type
_entity_poly.pdbx_seq_one_letter_code
_entity_poly.pdbx_strand_id
1 'polypeptide(L)'
;MALALAFMVAVVAGAADKGQDDAAWRHCLGLTGELTSSDTWQLEASYHWFPVRYAGIGVSLGMWEQYSYGGVPATNEWRTDDDSRCMMSAFLMPSLLLRTPALIRTESVDIGLMAEPGFMMNVPYSSVTIEMKDKWGLPTGYDRVSGNRGRWYAFSVRIGVYAAFDPVTLSLGYAWSDLDVYAMRRGMAYKGTSFGPFYPERKNLGGAFLRVAYSL
;
A
#
# COMPACT_ATOMS: atom_id res chain seq x y z
N MET A 1 -15.08 12.81 -0.77
CA MET A 1 -14.47 11.72 -1.55
C MET A 1 -15.42 11.15 -2.63
N ALA A 2 -16.65 10.79 -2.33
CA ALA A 2 -17.62 10.27 -3.32
C ALA A 2 -17.87 11.21 -4.52
N LEU A 3 -17.93 12.53 -4.32
CA LEU A 3 -18.16 13.52 -5.37
C LEU A 3 -17.02 13.60 -6.38
N ALA A 4 -15.76 13.50 -5.93
CA ALA A 4 -14.58 13.52 -6.80
C ALA A 4 -14.50 12.24 -7.65
N LEU A 5 -14.87 11.10 -7.08
CA LEU A 5 -14.92 9.83 -7.81
C LEU A 5 -16.04 9.85 -8.86
N ALA A 6 -17.21 10.38 -8.52
CA ALA A 6 -18.35 10.53 -9.45
C ALA A 6 -18.01 11.48 -10.60
N PHE A 7 -17.32 12.59 -10.32
CA PHE A 7 -16.85 13.53 -11.34
C PHE A 7 -15.84 12.89 -12.30
N MET A 8 -14.86 12.12 -11.77
CA MET A 8 -13.91 11.39 -12.61
C MET A 8 -14.57 10.33 -13.49
N VAL A 9 -15.52 9.57 -12.95
CA VAL A 9 -16.28 8.57 -13.71
C VAL A 9 -17.08 9.25 -14.83
N ALA A 10 -17.70 10.40 -14.59
CA ALA A 10 -18.43 11.16 -15.60
C ALA A 10 -17.51 11.71 -16.70
N VAL A 11 -16.32 12.20 -16.33
CA VAL A 11 -15.30 12.68 -17.30
C VAL A 11 -14.78 11.53 -18.16
N VAL A 12 -14.52 10.36 -17.57
CA VAL A 12 -14.08 9.14 -18.30
C VAL A 12 -15.17 8.65 -19.24
N ALA A 13 -16.44 8.64 -18.81
CA ALA A 13 -17.57 8.22 -19.64
C ALA A 13 -17.82 9.18 -20.83
N GLY A 14 -17.67 10.49 -20.61
CA GLY A 14 -17.81 11.49 -21.69
C GLY A 14 -16.67 11.52 -22.70
N ALA A 15 -15.50 11.00 -22.34
CA ALA A 15 -14.33 10.94 -23.23
C ALA A 15 -14.28 9.69 -24.13
N ALA A 16 -15.12 8.69 -23.85
CA ALA A 16 -15.17 7.44 -24.60
C ALA A 16 -15.67 7.55 -26.06
N ASP A 17 -16.19 8.72 -26.46
CA ASP A 17 -16.94 8.89 -27.74
C ASP A 17 -16.09 9.48 -28.90
N LYS A 18 -14.76 9.51 -28.81
CA LYS A 18 -13.94 9.91 -29.95
C LYS A 18 -12.97 8.79 -30.31
N GLY A 19 -13.40 7.98 -31.29
CA GLY A 19 -12.60 6.92 -31.86
C GLY A 19 -11.28 7.44 -32.39
N GLN A 20 -10.21 6.94 -31.82
CA GLN A 20 -8.90 6.93 -32.44
C GLN A 20 -8.19 5.67 -31.97
N ASP A 21 -7.73 4.88 -32.94
CA ASP A 21 -6.98 3.64 -32.78
C ASP A 21 -5.65 3.88 -32.06
N ASP A 22 -5.67 3.89 -30.72
CA ASP A 22 -4.47 3.90 -29.90
C ASP A 22 -4.32 2.51 -29.24
N ALA A 23 -3.88 1.53 -30.02
CA ALA A 23 -3.54 0.19 -29.54
C ALA A 23 -2.40 0.22 -28.49
N ALA A 24 -1.60 1.27 -28.48
CA ALA A 24 -0.37 1.41 -27.71
C ALA A 24 -0.57 1.54 -26.17
N TRP A 25 -1.81 1.73 -25.67
CA TRP A 25 -2.07 1.97 -24.25
C TRP A 25 -2.79 0.83 -23.53
N ARG A 26 -2.94 -0.32 -24.18
CA ARG A 26 -3.79 -1.40 -23.63
C ARG A 26 -3.17 -2.14 -22.46
N HIS A 27 -1.85 -2.18 -22.37
CA HIS A 27 -1.12 -2.89 -21.34
C HIS A 27 -0.06 -1.99 -20.73
N CYS A 28 0.01 -1.95 -19.41
CA CYS A 28 0.91 -1.07 -18.71
C CYS A 28 1.54 -1.82 -17.52
N LEU A 29 2.86 -1.83 -17.46
CA LEU A 29 3.64 -2.30 -16.32
C LEU A 29 4.10 -1.10 -15.51
N GLY A 30 3.97 -1.15 -14.19
CA GLY A 30 4.34 -0.05 -13.31
C GLY A 30 5.14 -0.50 -12.11
N LEU A 31 5.98 0.40 -11.62
CA LEU A 31 6.65 0.32 -10.34
C LEU A 31 6.28 1.55 -9.52
N THR A 32 5.78 1.35 -8.31
CA THR A 32 5.33 2.43 -7.41
C THR A 32 6.07 2.34 -6.10
N GLY A 33 6.66 3.45 -5.67
CA GLY A 33 7.19 3.67 -4.33
C GLY A 33 6.29 4.62 -3.57
N GLU A 34 6.07 4.37 -2.27
CA GLU A 34 5.21 5.17 -1.42
C GLU A 34 5.87 5.36 -0.05
N LEU A 35 5.83 6.59 0.46
CA LEU A 35 6.25 6.96 1.81
C LEU A 35 5.04 7.49 2.55
N THR A 36 4.64 6.79 3.60
CA THR A 36 3.42 7.10 4.33
C THR A 36 3.67 7.55 5.75
N SER A 37 2.64 8.11 6.36
CA SER A 37 2.61 8.36 7.81
C SER A 37 2.84 7.05 8.58
N SER A 38 3.22 7.16 9.86
CA SER A 38 3.58 6.02 10.70
C SER A 38 4.87 5.30 10.27
N ASP A 39 5.79 6.07 9.67
CA ASP A 39 7.14 5.61 9.30
C ASP A 39 7.08 4.30 8.49
N THR A 40 6.22 4.27 7.49
CA THR A 40 5.99 3.11 6.66
C THR A 40 6.32 3.45 5.21
N TRP A 41 7.12 2.61 4.56
CA TRP A 41 7.32 2.66 3.12
C TRP A 41 6.64 1.47 2.45
N GLN A 42 6.33 1.63 1.18
CA GLN A 42 5.69 0.62 0.36
C GLN A 42 6.33 0.61 -1.02
N LEU A 43 6.54 -0.58 -1.56
CA LEU A 43 7.03 -0.80 -2.92
C LEU A 43 6.14 -1.83 -3.60
N GLU A 44 5.73 -1.56 -4.85
CA GLU A 44 4.90 -2.48 -5.60
C GLU A 44 5.23 -2.49 -7.09
N ALA A 45 5.07 -3.65 -7.70
CA ALA A 45 5.00 -3.83 -9.13
C ALA A 45 3.54 -4.05 -9.54
N SER A 46 3.09 -3.41 -10.60
CA SER A 46 1.70 -3.45 -11.05
C SER A 46 1.60 -3.75 -12.54
N TYR A 47 0.50 -4.39 -12.88
CA TYR A 47 0.06 -4.56 -14.26
C TYR A 47 -1.35 -4.03 -14.40
N HIS A 48 -1.60 -3.22 -15.45
CA HIS A 48 -2.93 -2.70 -15.77
C HIS A 48 -3.26 -2.98 -17.23
N TRP A 49 -4.47 -3.44 -17.46
CA TRP A 49 -5.08 -3.55 -18.76
C TRP A 49 -6.15 -2.46 -18.92
N PHE A 50 -6.08 -1.72 -20.02
CA PHE A 50 -6.99 -0.62 -20.33
C PHE A 50 -8.00 -1.07 -21.40
N PRO A 51 -9.20 -1.54 -21.00
CA PRO A 51 -10.29 -1.83 -21.93
C PRO A 51 -10.79 -0.56 -22.62
N VAL A 52 -10.67 0.59 -21.97
CA VAL A 52 -10.94 1.92 -22.52
C VAL A 52 -9.78 2.85 -22.21
N ARG A 53 -9.57 3.88 -23.04
CA ARG A 53 -8.41 4.77 -23.00
C ARG A 53 -8.06 5.34 -21.61
N TYR A 54 -9.07 5.62 -20.80
CA TYR A 54 -8.88 6.33 -19.53
C TYR A 54 -9.24 5.53 -18.29
N ALA A 55 -9.59 4.26 -18.46
CA ALA A 55 -9.88 3.37 -17.34
C ALA A 55 -9.24 1.99 -17.56
N GLY A 56 -8.36 1.61 -16.65
CA GLY A 56 -7.66 0.34 -16.61
C GLY A 56 -8.01 -0.43 -15.35
N ILE A 57 -8.13 -1.73 -15.49
CA ILE A 57 -8.20 -2.67 -14.37
C ILE A 57 -6.84 -3.34 -14.21
N GLY A 58 -6.41 -3.53 -12.99
CA GLY A 58 -5.08 -4.08 -12.75
C GLY A 58 -4.93 -4.80 -11.44
N VAL A 59 -3.74 -5.30 -11.27
CA VAL A 59 -3.29 -5.97 -10.06
C VAL A 59 -1.87 -5.56 -9.74
N SER A 60 -1.61 -5.33 -8.48
CA SER A 60 -0.26 -5.05 -7.96
C SER A 60 0.15 -6.14 -6.98
N LEU A 61 1.43 -6.47 -7.01
CA LEU A 61 2.12 -7.26 -6.00
C LEU A 61 3.16 -6.38 -5.33
N GLY A 62 3.12 -6.29 -4.03
CA GLY A 62 4.00 -5.39 -3.31
C GLY A 62 4.35 -5.85 -1.90
N MET A 63 5.13 -5.03 -1.25
CA MET A 63 5.51 -5.16 0.14
C MET A 63 5.52 -3.81 0.82
N TRP A 64 5.27 -3.79 2.10
CA TRP A 64 5.45 -2.63 2.96
C TRP A 64 6.27 -3.01 4.20
N GLU A 65 6.97 -2.04 4.74
CA GLU A 65 7.70 -2.16 5.98
C GLU A 65 7.52 -0.90 6.81
N GLN A 66 7.29 -1.10 8.11
CA GLN A 66 7.31 -0.07 9.10
C GLN A 66 8.66 -0.08 9.83
N TYR A 67 9.39 1.02 9.77
CA TYR A 67 10.74 1.15 10.33
C TYR A 67 10.78 1.86 11.69
N SER A 68 9.68 2.41 12.18
CA SER A 68 9.59 2.97 13.53
C SER A 68 8.88 2.02 14.50
N TYR A 69 9.23 2.11 15.77
CA TYR A 69 8.72 1.23 16.79
C TYR A 69 7.41 1.74 17.37
N GLY A 70 6.35 0.96 17.23
CA GLY A 70 5.02 1.31 17.72
C GLY A 70 4.68 0.82 19.11
N GLY A 71 5.59 0.18 19.77
CA GLY A 71 5.43 -0.46 21.07
C GLY A 71 6.16 -1.80 21.08
N VAL A 72 6.62 -2.18 22.26
CA VAL A 72 7.35 -3.42 22.46
C VAL A 72 6.71 -4.18 23.59
N PRO A 73 5.95 -5.27 23.29
CA PRO A 73 5.45 -6.14 24.35
C PRO A 73 6.59 -6.65 25.21
N ALA A 74 6.53 -6.37 26.50
CA ALA A 74 7.54 -6.75 27.47
C ALA A 74 6.93 -6.96 28.85
N THR A 75 7.58 -7.86 29.61
CA THR A 75 7.33 -8.08 31.05
C THR A 75 8.67 -8.16 31.78
N ASN A 76 8.65 -8.45 33.05
CA ASN A 76 9.90 -8.69 33.80
C ASN A 76 10.61 -10.00 33.39
N GLU A 77 9.88 -10.95 32.79
CA GLU A 77 10.40 -12.28 32.41
C GLU A 77 10.76 -12.40 30.93
N TRP A 78 10.26 -11.52 30.08
CA TRP A 78 10.47 -11.57 28.65
C TRP A 78 10.25 -10.22 27.96
N ARG A 79 10.78 -10.05 26.76
CA ARG A 79 10.51 -8.92 25.87
C ARG A 79 10.47 -9.37 24.42
N THR A 80 9.87 -8.56 23.57
CA THR A 80 10.04 -8.72 22.11
C THR A 80 11.49 -8.43 21.75
N ASP A 81 12.09 -9.33 20.99
CA ASP A 81 13.45 -9.20 20.45
C ASP A 81 13.55 -8.00 19.50
N ASP A 82 14.73 -7.37 19.46
CA ASP A 82 14.97 -6.17 18.69
C ASP A 82 14.73 -6.35 17.18
N ASP A 83 15.13 -7.51 16.64
CA ASP A 83 14.93 -7.86 15.22
C ASP A 83 13.43 -8.01 14.84
N SER A 84 12.56 -8.24 15.82
CA SER A 84 11.12 -8.37 15.64
C SER A 84 10.35 -7.06 15.84
N ARG A 85 11.02 -5.94 16.04
CA ARG A 85 10.36 -4.63 16.27
C ARG A 85 9.75 -4.07 14.99
N CYS A 86 10.46 -4.17 13.88
CA CYS A 86 9.94 -3.78 12.57
C CYS A 86 8.82 -4.72 12.11
N MET A 87 7.91 -4.18 11.34
CA MET A 87 6.82 -4.95 10.75
C MET A 87 6.90 -4.85 9.25
N MET A 88 6.79 -5.99 8.59
CA MET A 88 6.70 -6.05 7.13
C MET A 88 5.64 -7.06 6.71
N SER A 89 5.03 -6.83 5.56
CA SER A 89 4.13 -7.79 4.92
C SER A 89 4.16 -7.62 3.41
N ALA A 90 3.97 -8.72 2.70
CA ALA A 90 3.63 -8.68 1.29
C ALA A 90 2.11 -8.54 1.12
N PHE A 91 1.71 -7.99 -0.02
CA PHE A 91 0.30 -7.81 -0.35
C PHE A 91 0.04 -8.02 -1.84
N LEU A 92 -1.21 -8.37 -2.15
CA LEU A 92 -1.81 -8.33 -3.47
C LEU A 92 -2.88 -7.23 -3.47
N MET A 93 -2.93 -6.40 -4.53
CA MET A 93 -3.89 -5.32 -4.61
C MET A 93 -4.53 -5.24 -6.00
N PRO A 94 -5.71 -5.83 -6.22
CA PRO A 94 -6.54 -5.45 -7.35
C PRO A 94 -6.92 -3.99 -7.28
N SER A 95 -6.86 -3.28 -8.41
CA SER A 95 -7.11 -1.84 -8.49
C SER A 95 -7.79 -1.43 -9.79
N LEU A 96 -8.38 -0.24 -9.77
CA LEU A 96 -8.93 0.44 -10.93
C LEU A 96 -8.13 1.72 -11.16
N LEU A 97 -7.41 1.82 -12.28
CA LEU A 97 -6.66 3.02 -12.62
C LEU A 97 -7.50 3.90 -13.56
N LEU A 98 -7.88 5.07 -13.07
CA LEU A 98 -8.62 6.08 -13.79
C LEU A 98 -7.70 7.24 -14.16
N ARG A 99 -7.80 7.74 -15.39
CA ARG A 99 -7.05 8.89 -15.89
C ARG A 99 -8.01 9.90 -16.51
N THR A 100 -7.71 11.18 -16.42
CA THR A 100 -8.40 12.19 -17.25
C THR A 100 -7.78 12.20 -18.64
N PRO A 101 -8.45 12.73 -19.67
CA PRO A 101 -7.79 13.24 -20.86
C PRO A 101 -6.67 14.21 -20.48
N ALA A 102 -5.67 14.37 -21.33
CA ALA A 102 -4.61 15.33 -21.12
C ALA A 102 -5.20 16.74 -20.93
N LEU A 103 -4.94 17.34 -19.76
CA LEU A 103 -5.32 18.71 -19.42
C LEU A 103 -4.33 19.71 -20.05
N ILE A 104 -3.06 19.30 -20.14
CA ILE A 104 -2.00 20.04 -20.80
C ILE A 104 -1.36 19.07 -21.81
N ARG A 105 -1.29 19.48 -23.04
CA ARG A 105 -0.67 18.72 -24.11
C ARG A 105 0.42 19.56 -24.77
N THR A 106 1.62 18.99 -24.83
CA THR A 106 2.75 19.51 -25.59
C THR A 106 3.12 18.54 -26.69
N GLU A 107 4.11 18.86 -27.51
CA GLU A 107 4.60 17.96 -28.57
C GLU A 107 5.15 16.62 -28.03
N SER A 108 5.63 16.59 -26.78
CA SER A 108 6.34 15.44 -26.21
C SER A 108 5.70 14.89 -24.91
N VAL A 109 4.74 15.61 -24.32
CA VAL A 109 4.23 15.26 -22.99
C VAL A 109 2.74 15.55 -22.88
N ASP A 110 1.99 14.56 -22.43
CA ASP A 110 0.60 14.67 -22.03
C ASP A 110 0.48 14.68 -20.50
N ILE A 111 -0.04 15.73 -19.91
CA ILE A 111 -0.22 15.87 -18.45
C ILE A 111 -1.70 15.82 -18.10
N GLY A 112 -2.06 15.02 -17.10
CA GLY A 112 -3.44 14.91 -16.61
C GLY A 112 -3.51 14.45 -15.15
N LEU A 113 -4.73 14.15 -14.69
CA LEU A 113 -4.99 13.66 -13.35
C LEU A 113 -5.24 12.14 -13.36
N MET A 114 -4.89 11.49 -12.26
CA MET A 114 -5.18 10.08 -12.06
C MET A 114 -5.81 9.81 -10.70
N ALA A 115 -6.59 8.75 -10.63
CA ALA A 115 -7.06 8.15 -9.39
C ALA A 115 -6.97 6.63 -9.48
N GLU A 116 -6.54 5.99 -8.41
CA GLU A 116 -6.40 4.54 -8.34
C GLU A 116 -6.98 4.04 -7.00
N PRO A 117 -8.29 3.75 -6.93
CA PRO A 117 -8.82 2.96 -5.84
C PRO A 117 -8.39 1.50 -5.97
N GLY A 118 -8.00 0.88 -4.84
CA GLY A 118 -7.55 -0.50 -4.76
C GLY A 118 -7.97 -1.17 -3.46
N PHE A 119 -7.98 -2.49 -3.49
CA PHE A 119 -8.25 -3.33 -2.32
C PHE A 119 -7.01 -4.16 -2.00
N MET A 120 -6.32 -3.77 -0.94
CA MET A 120 -5.08 -4.41 -0.50
C MET A 120 -5.39 -5.66 0.34
N MET A 121 -4.78 -6.78 -0.02
CA MET A 121 -4.85 -8.04 0.70
C MET A 121 -3.44 -8.42 1.16
N ASN A 122 -3.16 -8.24 2.45
CA ASN A 122 -1.87 -8.60 3.04
C ASN A 122 -1.81 -10.10 3.33
N VAL A 123 -0.62 -10.63 3.48
CA VAL A 123 -0.43 -11.99 4.00
C VAL A 123 -1.01 -12.07 5.41
N PRO A 124 -1.99 -12.95 5.69
CA PRO A 124 -2.68 -13.02 6.98
C PRO A 124 -1.84 -13.77 8.03
N TYR A 125 -0.60 -13.34 8.21
CA TYR A 125 0.35 -13.97 9.13
C TYR A 125 1.34 -12.93 9.66
N SER A 126 1.63 -13.00 10.96
CA SER A 126 2.72 -12.26 11.57
C SER A 126 3.39 -13.12 12.65
N SER A 127 4.67 -12.90 12.90
CA SER A 127 5.40 -13.56 13.96
C SER A 127 6.30 -12.58 14.69
N VAL A 128 6.57 -12.90 15.96
CA VAL A 128 7.41 -12.10 16.85
C VAL A 128 8.33 -13.05 17.59
N THR A 129 9.61 -12.75 17.61
CA THR A 129 10.59 -13.44 18.47
C THR A 129 10.55 -12.81 19.85
N ILE A 130 10.49 -13.65 20.87
CA ILE A 130 10.47 -13.27 22.30
C ILE A 130 11.80 -13.68 22.92
N GLU A 131 12.49 -12.72 23.51
CA GLU A 131 13.67 -12.95 24.34
C GLU A 131 13.22 -13.18 25.78
N MET A 132 13.50 -14.35 26.31
CA MET A 132 13.27 -14.70 27.71
C MET A 132 14.39 -14.18 28.59
N LYS A 133 14.06 -13.72 29.79
CA LYS A 133 15.01 -13.14 30.74
C LYS A 133 15.00 -13.90 32.07
N ASP A 134 16.17 -13.96 32.70
CA ASP A 134 16.28 -14.38 34.09
C ASP A 134 15.93 -13.24 35.07
N LYS A 135 16.02 -13.54 36.38
CA LYS A 135 15.78 -12.56 37.45
C LYS A 135 16.72 -11.35 37.44
N TRP A 136 17.81 -11.42 36.71
CA TRP A 136 18.80 -10.37 36.54
C TRP A 136 18.61 -9.56 35.25
N GLY A 137 17.60 -9.95 34.44
CA GLY A 137 17.33 -9.35 33.14
C GLY A 137 18.23 -9.83 32.00
N LEU A 138 19.03 -10.88 32.23
CA LEU A 138 19.90 -11.45 31.20
C LEU A 138 19.12 -12.43 30.32
N PRO A 139 19.42 -12.46 29.00
CA PRO A 139 18.78 -13.39 28.07
C PRO A 139 19.05 -14.85 28.47
N THR A 140 18.01 -15.66 28.53
CA THR A 140 18.10 -17.09 28.83
C THR A 140 17.69 -17.97 27.67
N GLY A 141 17.04 -17.39 26.66
CA GLY A 141 16.60 -18.10 25.46
C GLY A 141 15.65 -17.29 24.63
N TYR A 142 15.25 -17.85 23.50
CA TYR A 142 14.33 -17.25 22.54
C TYR A 142 13.15 -18.19 22.31
N ASP A 143 11.98 -17.59 22.12
CA ASP A 143 10.77 -18.29 21.73
C ASP A 143 10.11 -17.53 20.58
N ARG A 144 9.23 -18.16 19.82
CA ARG A 144 8.56 -17.57 18.68
C ARG A 144 7.05 -17.66 18.84
N VAL A 145 6.41 -16.50 18.80
CA VAL A 145 4.96 -16.38 18.79
C VAL A 145 4.52 -15.99 17.39
N SER A 146 3.50 -16.66 16.90
CA SER A 146 2.89 -16.33 15.61
C SER A 146 1.38 -16.23 15.73
N GLY A 147 0.76 -15.47 14.86
CA GLY A 147 -0.68 -15.29 14.83
C GLY A 147 -1.19 -14.93 13.44
N ASN A 148 -2.44 -15.31 13.21
CA ASN A 148 -3.20 -14.98 12.02
C ASN A 148 -4.50 -14.24 12.35
N ARG A 149 -4.64 -13.79 13.59
CA ARG A 149 -5.81 -13.05 14.07
C ARG A 149 -5.57 -11.56 13.90
N GLY A 150 -6.38 -10.91 13.08
CA GLY A 150 -6.30 -9.49 12.81
C GLY A 150 -6.84 -9.16 11.43
N ARG A 151 -7.02 -7.87 11.16
CA ARG A 151 -7.46 -7.41 9.86
C ARG A 151 -6.28 -7.47 8.88
N TRP A 152 -6.37 -8.31 7.86
CA TRP A 152 -5.35 -8.51 6.84
C TRP A 152 -5.64 -7.78 5.52
N TYR A 153 -6.78 -7.11 5.40
CA TYR A 153 -7.18 -6.36 4.21
C TYR A 153 -7.36 -4.88 4.52
N ALA A 154 -7.18 -4.06 3.50
CA ALA A 154 -7.33 -2.62 3.57
C ALA A 154 -7.87 -2.06 2.25
N PHE A 155 -8.51 -0.90 2.30
CA PHE A 155 -8.84 -0.11 1.15
C PHE A 155 -7.77 0.97 0.95
N SER A 156 -7.33 1.16 -0.29
CA SER A 156 -6.33 2.16 -0.68
C SER A 156 -6.85 3.03 -1.80
N VAL A 157 -6.47 4.30 -1.78
CA VAL A 157 -6.77 5.25 -2.87
C VAL A 157 -5.54 6.10 -3.12
N ARG A 158 -5.13 6.20 -4.37
CA ARG A 158 -4.09 7.14 -4.84
C ARG A 158 -4.73 8.18 -5.74
N ILE A 159 -4.37 9.43 -5.54
CA ILE A 159 -4.80 10.56 -6.39
C ILE A 159 -3.58 11.40 -6.71
N GLY A 160 -3.41 11.75 -7.97
CA GLY A 160 -2.24 12.51 -8.38
C GLY A 160 -2.29 13.03 -9.81
N VAL A 161 -1.15 13.51 -10.24
CA VAL A 161 -0.89 13.97 -11.59
C VAL A 161 -0.07 12.91 -12.32
N TYR A 162 -0.36 12.68 -13.59
CA TYR A 162 0.50 11.91 -14.48
C TYR A 162 1.09 12.77 -15.58
N ALA A 163 2.31 12.43 -16.02
CA ALA A 163 2.96 12.96 -17.18
C ALA A 163 3.35 11.78 -18.08
N ALA A 164 2.77 11.70 -19.26
CA ALA A 164 3.01 10.63 -20.22
C ALA A 164 3.98 11.08 -21.31
N PHE A 165 5.07 10.34 -21.47
CA PHE A 165 6.14 10.50 -22.46
C PHE A 165 6.24 9.19 -23.23
N ASP A 166 5.40 8.94 -24.17
CA ASP A 166 5.33 7.64 -24.85
C ASP A 166 6.72 6.97 -25.05
N PRO A 167 6.94 5.73 -24.56
CA PRO A 167 6.00 4.81 -23.90
C PRO A 167 6.00 4.89 -22.35
N VAL A 168 6.66 5.87 -21.74
CA VAL A 168 6.83 6.00 -20.29
C VAL A 168 5.79 6.96 -19.71
N THR A 169 5.24 6.62 -18.55
CA THR A 169 4.39 7.51 -17.76
C THR A 169 4.97 7.66 -16.36
N LEU A 170 5.14 8.90 -15.91
CA LEU A 170 5.46 9.24 -14.53
C LEU A 170 4.19 9.71 -13.83
N SER A 171 4.00 9.30 -12.58
CA SER A 171 2.90 9.80 -11.77
C SER A 171 3.35 10.13 -10.35
N LEU A 172 2.84 11.21 -9.81
CA LEU A 172 3.16 11.69 -8.47
C LEU A 172 1.87 12.17 -7.80
N GLY A 173 1.71 11.90 -6.52
CA GLY A 173 0.52 12.34 -5.80
C GLY A 173 0.48 11.89 -4.35
N TYR A 174 -0.74 11.79 -3.84
CA TYR A 174 -1.03 11.40 -2.48
C TYR A 174 -1.76 10.06 -2.46
N ALA A 175 -1.28 9.16 -1.62
CA ALA A 175 -1.89 7.89 -1.31
C ALA A 175 -2.54 7.94 0.06
N TRP A 176 -3.68 7.28 0.21
CA TRP A 176 -4.36 7.06 1.47
C TRP A 176 -4.80 5.60 1.57
N SER A 177 -4.63 5.01 2.75
CA SER A 177 -5.09 3.65 3.02
C SER A 177 -5.65 3.55 4.44
N ASP A 178 -6.66 2.72 4.64
CA ASP A 178 -7.17 2.36 5.95
C ASP A 178 -6.45 1.14 6.56
N LEU A 179 -5.24 0.84 6.07
CA LEU A 179 -4.37 -0.20 6.58
C LEU A 179 -4.05 0.04 8.06
N ASP A 180 -4.21 -1.00 8.86
CA ASP A 180 -3.80 -1.04 10.26
C ASP A 180 -2.58 -1.95 10.39
N VAL A 181 -1.41 -1.34 10.38
CA VAL A 181 -0.12 -2.06 10.39
C VAL A 181 0.07 -2.93 11.63
N TYR A 182 -0.62 -2.61 12.73
CA TYR A 182 -0.50 -3.36 13.99
C TYR A 182 -1.59 -4.42 14.21
N ALA A 183 -2.57 -4.51 13.32
CA ALA A 183 -3.76 -5.35 13.51
C ALA A 183 -3.40 -6.81 13.83
N MET A 184 -2.45 -7.38 13.11
CA MET A 184 -2.03 -8.77 13.29
C MET A 184 -1.32 -8.98 14.63
N ARG A 185 -0.46 -8.05 15.05
CA ARG A 185 0.30 -8.16 16.30
C ARG A 185 -0.57 -7.92 17.53
N ARG A 186 -1.55 -7.02 17.45
CA ARG A 186 -2.52 -6.83 18.57
C ARG A 186 -3.31 -8.09 18.89
N GLY A 187 -3.54 -8.95 17.90
CA GLY A 187 -4.21 -10.23 18.07
C GLY A 187 -3.39 -11.34 18.73
N MET A 188 -2.12 -11.09 19.04
CA MET A 188 -1.22 -12.06 19.66
C MET A 188 -1.25 -12.00 21.17
N ALA A 189 -0.78 -13.09 21.80
CA ALA A 189 -0.54 -13.18 23.23
C ALA A 189 0.61 -14.15 23.51
N TYR A 190 1.35 -13.92 24.59
CA TYR A 190 2.39 -14.81 25.07
C TYR A 190 2.32 -14.97 26.58
N LYS A 191 2.35 -16.21 27.08
CA LYS A 191 2.22 -16.57 28.51
C LYS A 191 1.09 -15.82 29.23
N GLY A 192 -0.08 -15.72 28.57
CA GLY A 192 -1.26 -15.05 29.12
C GLY A 192 -1.26 -13.52 28.99
N THR A 193 -0.19 -12.89 28.53
CA THR A 193 -0.12 -11.45 28.29
C THR A 193 -0.53 -11.14 26.86
N SER A 194 -1.62 -10.37 26.69
CA SER A 194 -2.06 -9.88 25.37
C SER A 194 -1.13 -8.77 24.86
N PHE A 195 -0.86 -8.77 23.54
CA PHE A 195 -0.07 -7.72 22.91
C PHE A 195 -0.86 -6.46 22.57
N GLY A 196 -2.20 -6.54 22.64
CA GLY A 196 -3.08 -5.42 22.29
C GLY A 196 -2.74 -4.09 22.97
N PRO A 197 -2.50 -4.04 24.29
CA PRO A 197 -2.17 -2.79 24.99
C PRO A 197 -0.84 -2.14 24.60
N PHE A 198 0.08 -2.90 23.99
CA PHE A 198 1.42 -2.42 23.64
C PHE A 198 1.47 -1.76 22.26
N TYR A 199 0.52 -2.07 21.37
CA TYR A 199 0.49 -1.50 20.04
C TYR A 199 -0.59 -0.42 19.94
N PRO A 200 -0.32 0.69 19.22
CA PRO A 200 -1.30 1.75 19.04
C PRO A 200 -2.55 1.20 18.33
N GLU A 201 -3.66 1.89 18.57
CA GLU A 201 -4.88 1.64 17.84
C GLU A 201 -4.70 1.91 16.34
N ARG A 202 -5.67 1.45 15.54
CA ARG A 202 -5.69 1.59 14.10
C ARG A 202 -5.31 3.01 13.66
N LYS A 203 -4.36 3.09 12.75
CA LYS A 203 -3.97 4.33 12.06
C LYS A 203 -4.29 4.23 10.58
N ASN A 204 -4.86 5.29 10.02
CA ASN A 204 -4.94 5.45 8.59
C ASN A 204 -3.57 5.92 8.08
N LEU A 205 -3.05 5.29 7.04
CA LEU A 205 -1.82 5.69 6.39
C LEU A 205 -2.13 6.73 5.30
N GLY A 206 -1.30 7.74 5.22
CA GLY A 206 -1.39 8.72 4.14
C GLY A 206 -0.01 9.27 3.84
N GLY A 207 0.32 9.46 2.57
CA GLY A 207 1.65 9.90 2.18
C GLY A 207 1.82 10.17 0.70
N ALA A 208 3.05 10.44 0.30
CA ALA A 208 3.38 10.68 -1.10
C ALA A 208 3.69 9.37 -1.81
N PHE A 209 3.29 9.26 -3.07
CA PHE A 209 3.70 8.18 -3.96
C PHE A 209 4.37 8.72 -5.21
N LEU A 210 5.28 7.93 -5.76
CA LEU A 210 5.87 8.09 -7.07
C LEU A 210 5.70 6.78 -7.85
N ARG A 211 5.24 6.88 -9.09
CA ARG A 211 5.07 5.75 -10.00
C ARG A 211 5.77 6.01 -11.32
N VAL A 212 6.48 5.00 -11.80
CA VAL A 212 6.99 4.89 -13.16
C VAL A 212 6.25 3.75 -13.84
N ALA A 213 5.70 3.98 -15.01
CA ALA A 213 4.97 2.97 -15.75
C ALA A 213 5.40 2.96 -17.20
N TYR A 214 5.37 1.77 -17.82
CA TYR A 214 5.72 1.51 -19.20
C TYR A 214 4.52 0.91 -19.94
N SER A 215 4.16 1.52 -21.07
CA SER A 215 3.10 1.04 -21.95
C SER A 215 3.67 0.06 -22.96
N LEU A 216 3.02 -1.13 -23.11
CA LEU A 216 3.41 -2.22 -23.99
C LEU A 216 2.64 -2.18 -25.31
#